data_82b6006386050db445916a0a8024d05e
#
_entry.id   82b6006386050db445916a0a8024d05e
#
_cell.length_a   1.000
_cell.length_b   1.000
_cell.length_c   1.000
_cell.angle_alpha   90.00
_cell.angle_beta   90.00
_cell.angle_gamma   90.00
#
_symmetry.space_group_name_H-M   'P 1'
#
loop_
_entity.id
_entity.type
_entity.pdbx_description
1 polymer ?
#
loop_
_entity_poly.entity_id
_entity_poly.type
_entity_poly.pdbx_seq_one_letter_code
_entity_poly.pdbx_strand_id
1 'polypeptide(L)'
;MMFPMIDKRKTGINIRRIMDERGFTVKDVQVYLGLGSVQSVYHWLSGISMPTIDNLYALSELFQISIDEMLCGNKQQFVTHAKKAQYERLRAYCERIDRLLAA
;
A
#
# COMPACT_ATOMS: atom_id res chain seq x y z
N MET A 1 -11.22 -24.45 3.24
CA MET A 1 -10.97 -23.06 3.64
C MET A 1 -9.60 -22.63 3.10
N MET A 2 -9.56 -21.59 2.27
CA MET A 2 -8.29 -21.13 1.71
C MET A 2 -7.57 -20.27 2.72
N PHE A 3 -6.30 -20.59 2.92
CA PHE A 3 -5.43 -19.80 3.79
C PHE A 3 -5.18 -18.43 3.13
N PRO A 4 -5.22 -17.32 3.88
CA PRO A 4 -4.89 -16.02 3.31
C PRO A 4 -3.45 -15.99 2.79
N MET A 5 -3.29 -15.67 1.52
CA MET A 5 -1.98 -15.61 0.86
C MET A 5 -1.86 -14.35 0.03
N ILE A 6 -0.68 -13.75 0.03
CA ILE A 6 -0.37 -12.61 -0.82
C ILE A 6 -0.07 -13.12 -2.23
N ASP A 7 -0.64 -12.45 -3.23
CA ASP A 7 -0.31 -12.66 -4.62
C ASP A 7 0.81 -11.69 -5.01
N LYS A 8 2.02 -12.20 -5.15
CA LYS A 8 3.21 -11.39 -5.44
C LYS A 8 3.11 -10.65 -6.77
N ARG A 9 2.55 -11.30 -7.79
CA ARG A 9 2.43 -10.72 -9.12
C ARG A 9 1.43 -9.57 -9.12
N LYS A 10 0.25 -9.79 -8.55
CA LYS A 10 -0.77 -8.73 -8.45
C LYS A 10 -0.30 -7.57 -7.59
N THR A 11 0.42 -7.87 -6.50
CA THR A 11 1.01 -6.85 -5.65
C THR A 11 2.03 -6.01 -6.43
N GLY A 12 2.88 -6.66 -7.22
CA GLY A 12 3.86 -5.96 -8.05
C GLY A 12 3.21 -5.04 -9.08
N ILE A 13 2.16 -5.51 -9.74
CA ILE A 13 1.38 -4.71 -10.69
C ILE A 13 0.75 -3.50 -9.98
N ASN A 14 0.21 -3.72 -8.80
CA ASN A 14 -0.42 -2.65 -8.02
C ASN A 14 0.59 -1.60 -7.56
N ILE A 15 1.77 -2.02 -7.10
CA ILE A 15 2.85 -1.10 -6.72
C ILE A 15 3.28 -0.27 -7.93
N ARG A 16 3.41 -0.90 -9.11
CA ARG A 16 3.74 -0.19 -10.34
C ARG A 16 2.69 0.87 -10.68
N ARG A 17 1.42 0.51 -10.57
CA ARG A 17 0.32 1.45 -10.79
C ARG A 17 0.41 2.64 -9.85
N ILE A 18 0.68 2.41 -8.58
CA ILE A 18 0.82 3.46 -7.57
C ILE A 18 2.00 4.36 -7.90
N MET A 19 3.14 3.78 -8.27
CA MET A 19 4.32 4.55 -8.67
C MET A 19 4.01 5.46 -9.85
N ASP A 20 3.35 4.92 -10.87
CA ASP A 20 2.99 5.69 -12.06
C ASP A 20 2.01 6.82 -11.73
N GLU A 21 1.01 6.54 -10.91
CA GLU A 21 0.02 7.55 -10.48
C GLU A 21 0.64 8.65 -9.64
N ARG A 22 1.63 8.33 -8.82
CA ARG A 22 2.31 9.29 -7.94
C ARG A 22 3.53 9.94 -8.58
N GLY A 23 3.91 9.50 -9.78
CA GLY A 23 5.03 10.07 -10.52
C GLY A 23 6.40 9.62 -10.02
N PHE A 24 6.50 8.45 -9.40
CA PHE A 24 7.79 7.90 -8.96
C PHE A 24 8.35 6.91 -9.96
N THR A 25 9.65 7.01 -10.22
CA THR A 25 10.39 6.06 -11.04
C THR A 25 11.02 4.97 -10.16
N VAL A 26 11.46 3.88 -10.79
CA VAL A 26 12.22 2.83 -10.11
C VAL A 26 13.47 3.41 -9.43
N LYS A 27 14.14 4.34 -10.09
CA LYS A 27 15.30 5.01 -9.54
C LYS A 27 14.96 5.81 -8.28
N ASP A 28 13.84 6.52 -8.29
CA ASP A 28 13.37 7.27 -7.12
C ASP A 28 13.17 6.35 -5.91
N VAL A 29 12.55 5.20 -6.13
CA VAL A 29 12.32 4.20 -5.08
C VAL A 29 13.64 3.64 -4.57
N GLN A 30 14.56 3.31 -5.47
CA GLN A 30 15.90 2.84 -5.09
C GLN A 30 16.60 3.83 -4.17
N VAL A 31 16.63 5.09 -4.57
CA VAL A 31 17.32 6.16 -3.80
C VAL A 31 16.66 6.36 -2.45
N TYR A 32 15.32 6.43 -2.43
CA TYR A 32 14.57 6.64 -1.20
C TYR A 32 14.81 5.53 -0.18
N LEU A 33 14.82 4.27 -0.63
CA LEU A 33 15.03 3.11 0.23
C LEU A 33 16.50 2.83 0.54
N GLY A 34 17.44 3.54 -0.11
CA GLY A 34 18.86 3.31 0.09
C GLY A 34 19.34 1.97 -0.44
N LEU A 35 18.70 1.45 -1.50
CA LEU A 35 19.07 0.17 -2.09
C LEU A 35 20.31 0.28 -2.96
N GLY A 36 21.14 -0.78 -2.96
CA GLY A 36 22.38 -0.81 -3.74
C GLY A 36 22.18 -0.87 -5.25
N SER A 37 21.00 -1.32 -5.71
CA SER A 37 20.67 -1.39 -7.15
C SER A 37 19.17 -1.30 -7.34
N VAL A 38 18.75 -1.07 -8.60
CA VAL A 38 17.32 -1.06 -8.97
C VAL A 38 16.74 -2.46 -9.09
N GLN A 39 17.57 -3.49 -9.04
CA GLN A 39 17.16 -4.87 -9.32
C GLN A 39 16.12 -5.37 -8.33
N SER A 40 16.26 -5.04 -7.05
CA SER A 40 15.28 -5.42 -6.03
C SER A 40 13.90 -4.87 -6.36
N VAL A 41 13.84 -3.60 -6.78
CA VAL A 41 12.57 -2.96 -7.15
C VAL A 41 11.94 -3.69 -8.35
N TYR A 42 12.72 -3.99 -9.37
CA TYR A 42 12.22 -4.74 -10.54
C TYR A 42 11.70 -6.12 -10.14
N HIS A 43 12.37 -6.80 -9.21
CA HIS A 43 11.90 -8.10 -8.70
C HIS A 43 10.55 -7.98 -8.02
N TRP A 44 10.31 -6.91 -7.25
CA TRP A 44 9.01 -6.67 -6.63
C TRP A 44 7.93 -6.42 -7.67
N LEU A 45 8.24 -5.59 -8.67
CA LEU A 45 7.28 -5.22 -9.73
C LEU A 45 6.92 -6.41 -10.63
N SER A 46 7.84 -7.36 -10.81
CA SER A 46 7.60 -8.56 -11.63
C SER A 46 7.05 -9.75 -10.84
N GLY A 47 6.93 -9.62 -9.52
CA GLY A 47 6.39 -10.67 -8.68
C GLY A 47 7.37 -11.79 -8.34
N ILE A 48 8.66 -11.59 -8.59
CA ILE A 48 9.70 -12.56 -8.24
C ILE A 48 9.90 -12.61 -6.73
N SER A 49 9.86 -11.44 -6.07
CA SER A 49 10.02 -11.33 -4.64
C SER A 49 9.11 -10.22 -4.09
N MET A 50 9.05 -10.16 -2.77
CA MET A 50 8.31 -9.12 -2.07
C MET A 50 9.26 -8.19 -1.34
N PRO A 51 8.92 -6.91 -1.18
CA PRO A 51 9.66 -6.02 -0.29
C PRO A 51 9.60 -6.56 1.15
N THR A 52 10.64 -6.29 1.92
CA THR A 52 10.61 -6.55 3.36
C THR A 52 9.56 -5.66 4.02
N ILE A 53 9.18 -6.02 5.25
CA ILE A 53 8.23 -5.21 6.03
C ILE A 53 8.76 -3.78 6.21
N ASP A 54 10.05 -3.63 6.47
CA ASP A 54 10.67 -2.32 6.62
C ASP A 54 10.56 -1.49 5.34
N ASN A 55 10.80 -2.12 4.19
CA ASN A 55 10.66 -1.45 2.90
C ASN A 55 9.21 -1.10 2.59
N LEU A 56 8.27 -1.99 2.93
CA LEU A 56 6.83 -1.70 2.78
C LEU A 56 6.40 -0.50 3.62
N TYR A 57 6.87 -0.45 4.85
CA TYR A 57 6.58 0.67 5.74
C TYR A 57 7.09 1.99 5.15
N ALA A 58 8.34 1.98 4.67
CA ALA A 58 8.93 3.15 4.03
C ALA A 58 8.20 3.56 2.74
N LEU A 59 7.79 2.57 1.92
CA LEU A 59 7.01 2.84 0.71
C LEU A 59 5.63 3.41 1.03
N SER A 60 4.99 2.97 2.10
CA SER A 60 3.71 3.53 2.52
C SER A 60 3.83 5.01 2.84
N GLU A 61 4.93 5.42 3.44
CA GLU A 61 5.23 6.82 3.72
C GLU A 61 5.50 7.60 2.43
N LEU A 62 6.31 7.04 1.55
CA LEU A 62 6.64 7.67 0.27
C LEU A 62 5.40 7.89 -0.60
N PHE A 63 4.56 6.88 -0.71
CA PHE A 63 3.36 6.92 -1.55
C PHE A 63 2.16 7.55 -0.85
N GLN A 64 2.22 7.76 0.46
CA GLN A 64 1.12 8.28 1.28
C GLN A 64 -0.13 7.40 1.17
N ILE A 65 0.06 6.09 1.25
CA ILE A 65 -1.00 5.09 1.29
C ILE A 65 -0.68 4.02 2.34
N SER A 66 -1.68 3.28 2.76
CA SER A 66 -1.47 2.20 3.72
C SER A 66 -0.81 0.99 3.07
N ILE A 67 -0.14 0.16 3.86
CA ILE A 67 0.45 -1.09 3.38
C ILE A 67 -0.64 -2.00 2.81
N ASP A 68 -1.81 -2.05 3.44
CA ASP A 68 -2.94 -2.86 2.97
C ASP A 68 -3.38 -2.47 1.56
N GLU A 69 -3.30 -1.21 1.20
CA GLU A 69 -3.64 -0.74 -0.14
C GLU A 69 -2.61 -1.16 -1.19
N MET A 70 -1.38 -1.42 -0.78
CA MET A 70 -0.33 -1.89 -1.68
C MET A 70 -0.42 -3.39 -1.94
N LEU A 71 -0.82 -4.17 -0.94
CA LEU A 71 -0.82 -5.62 -1.02
C LEU A 71 -2.07 -6.13 -1.72
N CYS A 72 -1.90 -7.13 -2.57
CA CYS A 72 -2.99 -7.88 -3.19
C CYS A 72 -2.85 -9.34 -2.80
N GLY A 73 -3.96 -9.99 -2.55
CA GLY A 73 -3.96 -11.40 -2.17
C GLY A 73 -5.28 -12.08 -2.50
N ASN A 74 -5.42 -13.32 -2.04
CA ASN A 74 -6.63 -14.10 -2.20
C ASN A 74 -7.69 -13.73 -1.15
N LYS A 75 -7.34 -12.88 -0.19
CA LYS A 75 -8.31 -12.38 0.78
C LYS A 75 -9.33 -11.54 0.03
N GLN A 76 -10.58 -11.93 0.12
CA GLN A 76 -11.64 -11.13 -0.47
C GLN A 76 -11.70 -9.79 0.23
N GLN A 77 -11.37 -8.75 -0.51
CA GLN A 77 -11.57 -7.38 -0.05
C GLN A 77 -13.06 -7.07 -0.14
N PHE A 78 -13.83 -7.75 0.72
CA PHE A 78 -15.19 -7.31 0.93
C PHE A 78 -15.14 -6.03 1.77
N VAL A 79 -15.25 -4.93 1.06
CA VAL A 79 -15.91 -3.81 1.70
C VAL A 79 -17.40 -4.19 1.71
N THR A 80 -17.77 -5.05 2.66
CA THR A 80 -19.19 -5.26 2.93
C THR A 80 -19.79 -3.90 3.26
N HIS A 81 -21.05 -3.68 2.91
CA HIS A 81 -21.74 -2.44 3.29
C HIS A 81 -21.56 -2.12 4.77
N ALA A 82 -21.46 -3.13 5.62
CA ALA A 82 -21.21 -2.96 7.05
C ALA A 82 -19.83 -2.37 7.34
N LYS A 83 -18.77 -2.86 6.68
CA LYS A 83 -17.42 -2.30 6.86
C LYS A 83 -17.30 -0.90 6.29
N LYS A 84 -17.93 -0.64 5.17
CA LYS A 84 -17.95 0.70 4.57
C LYS A 84 -18.67 1.68 5.48
N ALA A 85 -19.84 1.32 6.00
CA ALA A 85 -20.61 2.14 6.91
C ALA A 85 -19.83 2.40 8.21
N GLN A 86 -19.16 1.37 8.75
CA GLN A 86 -18.32 1.49 9.93
C GLN A 86 -17.13 2.42 9.72
N TYR A 87 -16.48 2.31 8.56
CA TYR A 87 -15.37 3.16 8.17
C TYR A 87 -15.82 4.61 8.01
N GLU A 88 -16.96 4.84 7.37
CA GLU A 88 -17.53 6.18 7.20
C GLU A 88 -17.89 6.83 8.53
N ARG A 89 -18.44 6.05 9.48
CA ARG A 89 -18.73 6.52 10.83
C ARG A 89 -17.46 6.94 11.57
N LEU A 90 -16.43 6.12 11.47
CA LEU A 90 -15.14 6.41 12.10
C LEU A 90 -14.53 7.68 11.53
N ARG A 91 -14.58 7.83 10.22
CA ARG A 91 -14.09 9.00 9.51
C ARG A 91 -14.85 10.25 9.93
N ALA A 92 -16.18 10.19 9.98
CA ALA A 92 -17.01 11.29 10.42
C ALA A 92 -16.73 11.70 11.87
N TYR A 93 -16.46 10.71 12.72
CA TYR A 93 -16.08 10.93 14.11
C TYR A 93 -14.74 11.68 14.21
N CYS A 94 -13.74 11.25 13.44
CA CYS A 94 -12.43 11.89 13.40
C CYS A 94 -12.52 13.33 12.90
N GLU A 95 -13.31 13.58 11.87
CA GLU A 95 -13.54 14.93 11.34
C GLU A 95 -14.21 15.84 12.37
N ARG A 96 -15.12 15.29 13.15
CA ARG A 96 -15.82 16.04 14.22
C ARG A 96 -14.85 16.43 15.33
N ILE A 97 -13.96 15.51 15.73
CA ILE A 97 -12.91 15.77 16.72
C ILE A 97 -11.97 16.86 16.22
N ASP A 98 -11.54 16.78 14.98
CA ASP A 98 -10.65 17.78 14.38
C ASP A 98 -11.27 19.16 14.40
N ARG A 99 -12.57 19.28 14.11
CA ARG A 99 -13.29 20.54 14.18
C ARG A 99 -13.36 21.10 15.60
N LEU A 100 -13.57 20.24 16.59
CA LEU A 100 -13.59 20.65 18.00
C LEU A 100 -12.22 21.11 18.47
N LEU A 101 -11.15 20.48 17.99
CA LEU A 101 -9.78 20.86 18.34
C LEU A 101 -9.32 22.13 17.62
N ALA A 102 -9.89 22.44 16.46
CA ALA A 102 -9.56 23.61 15.67
C ALA A 102 -10.31 24.88 16.11
N ALA A 103 -11.31 24.74 16.97
CA ALA A 103 -12.13 25.88 17.44
C ALA A 103 -11.46 26.65 18.56
#